data_5c4247a0cefe05c960139dd40e386d3f
#
_entry.id   5c4247a0cefe05c960139dd40e386d3f
#
_cell.length_a   1.000
_cell.length_b   1.000
_cell.length_c   1.000
_cell.angle_alpha   90.00
_cell.angle_beta   90.00
_cell.angle_gamma   90.00
#
_symmetry.space_group_name_H-M   'P 1'
#
loop_
_entity.id
_entity.type
_entity.pdbx_description
1 polymer ?
#
loop_
_entity_poly.entity_id
_entity_poly.type
_entity_poly.pdbx_seq_one_letter_code
_entity_poly.pdbx_strand_id
1 'polypeptide(L)'
;MSSKSKQKGYRTEYNLVKKFQVAGIDAKRQVLSGALPDHPHDIKIKNPDMIVEVKARKNGAGFKTLKRWMGSADALIMHEDHEESLVAIALPLFIDLILNHSQYKKPYEQIIKEKKKEYDKSKRAWASSKRKESNKQKRQTLKEAEQKVQQEEV
;
A
#
# COMPACT_ATOMS: atom_id res chain seq x y z
N MET A 1 -33.93 14.34 20.72
CA MET A 1 -33.55 14.99 19.44
C MET A 1 -32.11 14.59 19.08
N SER A 2 -31.87 14.14 17.87
CA SER A 2 -30.51 13.79 17.44
C SER A 2 -29.68 15.06 17.18
N SER A 3 -28.42 15.09 17.62
CA SER A 3 -27.57 16.28 17.46
C SER A 3 -27.36 16.58 15.98
N LYS A 4 -27.18 17.86 15.60
CA LYS A 4 -26.89 18.31 14.23
C LYS A 4 -25.66 17.57 13.64
N SER A 5 -24.71 17.18 14.48
CA SER A 5 -23.55 16.39 14.11
C SER A 5 -23.90 14.98 13.65
N LYS A 6 -24.77 14.28 14.39
CA LYS A 6 -25.26 12.93 14.02
C LYS A 6 -26.02 12.94 12.70
N GLN A 7 -26.88 13.94 12.50
CA GLN A 7 -27.62 14.09 11.23
C GLN A 7 -26.68 14.33 10.03
N LYS A 8 -25.63 15.13 10.22
CA LYS A 8 -24.62 15.37 9.19
C LYS A 8 -23.85 14.08 8.85
N GLY A 9 -23.40 13.32 9.85
CA GLY A 9 -22.74 12.03 9.66
C GLY A 9 -23.63 11.09 8.84
N TYR A 10 -24.84 10.83 9.33
CA TYR A 10 -25.83 9.99 8.64
C TYR A 10 -26.03 10.38 7.17
N ARG A 11 -26.24 11.67 6.89
CA ARG A 11 -26.45 12.16 5.52
C ARG A 11 -25.23 11.92 4.63
N THR A 12 -24.02 12.09 5.17
CA THR A 12 -22.77 11.85 4.42
C THR A 12 -22.60 10.37 4.08
N GLU A 13 -22.79 9.48 5.05
CA GLU A 13 -22.74 8.03 4.87
C GLU A 13 -23.78 7.56 3.84
N TYR A 14 -25.03 8.02 3.96
CA TYR A 14 -26.10 7.70 3.03
C TYR A 14 -25.80 8.13 1.58
N ASN A 15 -25.28 9.36 1.40
CA ASN A 15 -24.92 9.86 0.09
C ASN A 15 -23.74 9.09 -0.54
N LEU A 16 -22.78 8.65 0.28
CA LEU A 16 -21.67 7.81 -0.19
C LEU A 16 -22.17 6.42 -0.62
N VAL A 17 -23.02 5.79 0.17
CA VAL A 17 -23.65 4.51 -0.20
C VAL A 17 -24.39 4.64 -1.53
N LYS A 18 -25.18 5.70 -1.74
CA LYS A 18 -25.83 5.95 -3.02
C LYS A 18 -24.85 6.10 -4.19
N LYS A 19 -23.73 6.82 -4.00
CA LYS A 19 -22.70 6.95 -5.04
C LYS A 19 -22.10 5.59 -5.40
N PHE A 20 -21.79 4.74 -4.43
CA PHE A 20 -21.32 3.38 -4.68
C PHE A 20 -22.35 2.55 -5.45
N GLN A 21 -23.61 2.58 -5.03
CA GLN A 21 -24.71 1.83 -5.68
C GLN A 21 -24.95 2.29 -7.11
N VAL A 22 -24.92 3.60 -7.39
CA VAL A 22 -25.03 4.14 -8.76
C VAL A 22 -23.86 3.69 -9.64
N ALA A 23 -22.66 3.54 -9.06
CA ALA A 23 -21.50 2.98 -9.74
C ALA A 23 -21.55 1.44 -9.90
N GLY A 24 -22.59 0.75 -9.42
CA GLY A 24 -22.73 -0.71 -9.52
C GLY A 24 -22.08 -1.48 -8.38
N ILE A 25 -21.63 -0.81 -7.31
CA ILE A 25 -20.99 -1.43 -6.14
C ILE A 25 -22.05 -1.78 -5.10
N ASP A 26 -22.13 -3.05 -4.66
CA ASP A 26 -23.02 -3.49 -3.57
C ASP A 26 -22.50 -2.97 -2.22
N ALA A 27 -22.95 -1.78 -1.84
CA ALA A 27 -22.61 -1.11 -0.61
C ALA A 27 -23.84 -0.89 0.27
N LYS A 28 -23.67 -1.06 1.57
CA LYS A 28 -24.73 -0.86 2.58
C LYS A 28 -24.19 -0.07 3.78
N ARG A 29 -25.02 0.86 4.27
CA ARG A 29 -24.74 1.53 5.53
C ARG A 29 -24.94 0.53 6.68
N GLN A 30 -24.02 0.51 7.65
CA GLN A 30 -24.20 -0.25 8.88
C GLN A 30 -25.06 0.55 9.87
N VAL A 31 -26.13 -0.10 10.33
CA VAL A 31 -27.02 0.48 11.33
C VAL A 31 -26.35 0.35 12.69
N LEU A 32 -26.40 1.41 13.52
CA LEU A 32 -25.78 1.46 14.85
C LEU A 32 -24.24 1.36 14.85
N SER A 33 -23.59 1.83 13.79
CA SER A 33 -22.12 1.91 13.75
C SER A 33 -21.60 2.65 14.99
N GLY A 34 -20.64 2.03 15.68
CA GLY A 34 -20.06 2.54 16.92
C GLY A 34 -20.90 2.38 18.18
N ALA A 35 -22.13 1.84 18.10
CA ALA A 35 -22.97 1.53 19.26
C ALA A 35 -22.96 0.03 19.63
N LEU A 36 -22.62 -0.83 18.67
CA LEU A 36 -22.50 -2.27 18.88
C LEU A 36 -21.09 -2.73 18.52
N PRO A 37 -20.48 -3.63 19.33
CA PRO A 37 -19.14 -4.17 19.05
C PRO A 37 -19.02 -4.85 17.67
N ASP A 38 -20.11 -5.48 17.20
CA ASP A 38 -20.14 -6.22 15.92
C ASP A 38 -20.32 -5.33 14.69
N HIS A 39 -20.53 -4.02 14.86
CA HIS A 39 -20.72 -3.06 13.78
C HIS A 39 -19.82 -1.82 13.96
N PRO A 40 -18.49 -1.97 13.94
CA PRO A 40 -17.57 -0.90 14.33
C PRO A 40 -17.43 0.23 13.30
N HIS A 41 -17.92 0.05 12.06
CA HIS A 41 -17.67 0.98 10.94
C HIS A 41 -18.97 1.43 10.26
N ASP A 42 -18.88 2.41 9.35
CA ASP A 42 -20.06 3.11 8.81
C ASP A 42 -20.68 2.46 7.57
N ILE A 43 -19.84 1.90 6.67
CA ILE A 43 -20.30 1.31 5.39
C ILE A 43 -19.64 -0.04 5.19
N LYS A 44 -20.42 -1.03 4.74
CA LYS A 44 -19.94 -2.32 4.26
C LYS A 44 -20.12 -2.41 2.76
N ILE A 45 -19.04 -2.78 2.05
CA ILE A 45 -19.01 -3.14 0.63
C ILE A 45 -18.91 -4.66 0.56
N LYS A 46 -19.69 -5.31 -0.32
CA LYS A 46 -19.76 -6.77 -0.38
C LYS A 46 -18.68 -7.37 -1.27
N ASN A 47 -18.33 -6.67 -2.34
CA ASN A 47 -17.33 -7.16 -3.29
C ASN A 47 -16.47 -5.99 -3.82
N PRO A 48 -15.19 -5.90 -3.43
CA PRO A 48 -14.50 -6.78 -2.46
C PRO A 48 -15.13 -6.67 -1.06
N ASP A 49 -14.94 -7.69 -0.21
CA ASP A 49 -15.43 -7.59 1.19
C ASP A 49 -14.58 -6.55 1.93
N MET A 50 -15.17 -5.38 2.16
CA MET A 50 -14.47 -4.21 2.68
C MET A 50 -15.39 -3.41 3.60
N ILE A 51 -14.82 -2.89 4.65
CA ILE A 51 -15.46 -1.97 5.58
C ILE A 51 -14.84 -0.57 5.44
N VAL A 52 -15.69 0.45 5.46
CA VAL A 52 -15.29 1.84 5.25
C VAL A 52 -15.77 2.71 6.40
N GLU A 53 -14.85 3.43 6.99
CA GLU A 53 -15.11 4.47 8.00
C GLU A 53 -15.26 5.83 7.32
N VAL A 54 -16.24 6.61 7.74
CA VAL A 54 -16.57 7.92 7.15
C VAL A 54 -16.37 9.04 8.17
N LYS A 55 -15.48 9.96 7.87
CA LYS A 55 -15.27 11.17 8.69
C LYS A 55 -15.72 12.42 7.96
N ALA A 56 -16.82 13.02 8.39
CA ALA A 56 -17.36 14.26 7.83
C ALA A 56 -17.01 15.47 8.72
N ARG A 57 -16.11 16.34 8.25
CA ARG A 57 -15.69 17.56 8.96
C ARG A 57 -16.00 18.80 8.12
N LYS A 58 -16.49 19.90 8.74
CA LYS A 58 -16.77 21.16 8.03
C LYS A 58 -15.48 21.85 7.59
N ASN A 59 -14.51 21.98 8.50
CA ASN A 59 -13.23 22.67 8.28
C ASN A 59 -12.09 21.90 8.95
N GLY A 60 -11.98 20.59 8.66
CA GLY A 60 -10.94 19.75 9.26
C GLY A 60 -9.54 20.15 8.79
N ALA A 61 -8.68 20.61 9.70
CA ALA A 61 -7.30 20.96 9.37
C ALA A 61 -6.54 19.80 8.71
N GLY A 62 -6.77 18.55 9.15
CA GLY A 62 -6.21 17.36 8.56
C GLY A 62 -6.58 17.19 7.08
N PHE A 63 -7.83 17.40 6.69
CA PHE A 63 -8.26 17.27 5.29
C PHE A 63 -7.64 18.34 4.39
N LYS A 64 -7.45 19.57 4.90
CA LYS A 64 -6.75 20.62 4.16
C LYS A 64 -5.28 20.28 3.95
N THR A 65 -4.64 19.70 4.95
CA THR A 65 -3.25 19.27 4.88
C THR A 65 -3.08 18.14 3.87
N LEU A 66 -3.90 17.11 3.93
CA LEU A 66 -3.89 16.00 2.96
C LEU A 66 -4.09 16.48 1.53
N LYS A 67 -5.07 17.36 1.30
CA LYS A 67 -5.30 17.97 -0.03
C LYS A 67 -4.11 18.78 -0.52
N ARG A 68 -3.47 19.55 0.36
CA ARG A 68 -2.27 20.33 0.02
C ARG A 68 -1.10 19.44 -0.35
N TRP A 69 -0.88 18.35 0.40
CA TRP A 69 0.20 17.40 0.11
C TRP A 69 -0.07 16.61 -1.17
N MET A 70 -1.31 16.20 -1.39
CA MET A 70 -1.68 15.49 -2.60
C MET A 70 -1.51 16.36 -3.85
N GLY A 71 -1.87 17.66 -3.78
CA GLY A 71 -1.77 18.57 -4.93
C GLY A 71 -2.52 18.04 -6.14
N SER A 72 -1.82 17.86 -7.25
CA SER A 72 -2.32 17.27 -8.51
C SER A 72 -2.05 15.76 -8.66
N ALA A 73 -1.48 15.11 -7.64
CA ALA A 73 -1.20 13.68 -7.68
C ALA A 73 -2.49 12.85 -7.53
N ASP A 74 -2.52 11.66 -8.13
CA ASP A 74 -3.64 10.72 -8.05
C ASP A 74 -3.72 10.03 -6.69
N ALA A 75 -2.58 9.86 -6.02
CA ALA A 75 -2.48 9.23 -4.71
C ALA A 75 -1.43 9.93 -3.83
N LEU A 76 -1.71 9.95 -2.53
CA LEU A 76 -0.78 10.35 -1.49
C LEU A 76 -0.47 9.14 -0.62
N ILE A 77 0.79 8.73 -0.55
CA ILE A 77 1.27 7.71 0.38
C ILE A 77 1.86 8.41 1.60
N MET A 78 1.37 8.03 2.76
CA MET A 78 1.86 8.51 4.05
C MET A 78 2.55 7.35 4.76
N HIS A 79 3.79 7.56 5.19
CA HIS A 79 4.58 6.57 5.89
C HIS A 79 5.09 7.14 7.21
N GLU A 80 4.93 6.40 8.26
CA GLU A 80 5.50 6.64 9.59
C GLU A 80 6.49 5.51 9.90
N ASP A 81 7.61 5.84 10.53
CA ASP A 81 8.66 4.87 10.85
C ASP A 81 8.08 3.74 11.71
N HIS A 82 8.36 2.50 11.32
CA HIS A 82 7.91 1.26 11.97
C HIS A 82 6.40 0.97 11.87
N GLU A 83 5.62 1.78 11.11
CA GLU A 83 4.19 1.60 10.90
C GLU A 83 3.86 1.24 9.45
N GLU A 84 2.67 0.71 9.21
CA GLU A 84 2.18 0.46 7.86
C GLU A 84 1.84 1.77 7.15
N SER A 85 2.23 1.86 5.87
CA SER A 85 1.91 3.02 5.06
C SER A 85 0.41 3.13 4.79
N LEU A 86 -0.12 4.35 4.87
CA LEU A 86 -1.49 4.68 4.50
C LEU A 86 -1.53 5.31 3.11
N VAL A 87 -2.61 5.05 2.39
CA VAL A 87 -2.85 5.65 1.07
C VAL A 87 -4.11 6.49 1.09
N ALA A 88 -4.02 7.74 0.65
CA ALA A 88 -5.16 8.59 0.37
C ALA A 88 -5.29 8.76 -1.14
N ILE A 89 -6.47 8.49 -1.70
CA ILE A 89 -6.80 8.62 -3.11
C ILE A 89 -8.13 9.36 -3.27
N ALA A 90 -8.36 9.92 -4.47
CA ALA A 90 -9.65 10.54 -4.77
C ALA A 90 -10.75 9.47 -4.86
N LEU A 91 -11.97 9.81 -4.40
CA LEU A 91 -13.10 8.88 -4.41
C LEU A 91 -13.42 8.29 -5.81
N PRO A 92 -13.36 9.03 -6.93
CA PRO A 92 -13.57 8.44 -8.25
C PRO A 92 -12.56 7.33 -8.58
N LEU A 93 -11.28 7.55 -8.30
CA LEU A 93 -10.24 6.53 -8.50
C LEU A 93 -10.46 5.33 -7.59
N PHE A 94 -10.87 5.53 -6.33
CA PHE A 94 -11.21 4.44 -5.41
C PHE A 94 -12.37 3.58 -5.94
N ILE A 95 -13.42 4.20 -6.48
CA ILE A 95 -14.56 3.50 -7.10
C ILE A 95 -14.07 2.67 -8.29
N ASP A 96 -13.24 3.25 -9.16
CA ASP A 96 -12.69 2.56 -10.34
C ASP A 96 -11.84 1.35 -9.96
N LEU A 97 -10.97 1.47 -8.94
CA LEU A 97 -10.19 0.36 -8.41
C LEU A 97 -11.07 -0.76 -7.85
N ILE A 98 -12.19 -0.43 -7.17
CA ILE A 98 -13.15 -1.42 -6.68
C ILE A 98 -13.84 -2.16 -7.83
N LEU A 99 -14.30 -1.45 -8.85
CA LEU A 99 -14.97 -2.03 -10.01
C LEU A 99 -14.05 -2.97 -10.80
N ASN A 100 -12.78 -2.62 -10.91
CA ASN A 100 -11.76 -3.39 -11.60
C ASN A 100 -11.07 -4.44 -10.72
N HIS A 101 -11.44 -4.55 -9.44
CA HIS A 101 -10.83 -5.48 -8.48
C HIS A 101 -10.83 -6.94 -8.97
N SER A 102 -11.87 -7.38 -9.67
CA SER A 102 -11.97 -8.74 -10.22
C SER A 102 -10.92 -9.05 -11.29
N GLN A 103 -10.32 -8.04 -11.92
CA GLN A 103 -9.25 -8.21 -12.91
C GLN A 103 -7.90 -8.48 -12.22
N TYR A 104 -7.73 -8.06 -10.98
CA TYR A 104 -6.53 -8.32 -10.16
C TYR A 104 -6.69 -9.66 -9.40
N LYS A 105 -6.85 -10.78 -10.16
CA LYS A 105 -7.20 -12.11 -9.64
C LYS A 105 -6.14 -12.76 -8.73
N LYS A 106 -4.98 -12.17 -8.54
CA LYS A 106 -4.00 -12.69 -7.58
C LYS A 106 -4.20 -12.03 -6.23
N PRO A 107 -4.45 -12.80 -5.15
CA PRO A 107 -4.43 -12.26 -3.80
C PRO A 107 -3.11 -11.51 -3.56
N TYR A 108 -3.19 -10.34 -2.94
CA TYR A 108 -2.03 -9.50 -2.63
C TYR A 108 -0.87 -10.28 -1.99
N GLU A 109 -1.19 -11.23 -1.12
CA GLU A 109 -0.21 -12.13 -0.50
C GLU A 109 0.57 -12.99 -1.51
N GLN A 110 -0.06 -13.42 -2.61
CA GLN A 110 0.62 -14.18 -3.67
C GLN A 110 1.58 -13.29 -4.46
N ILE A 111 1.17 -12.05 -4.75
CA ILE A 111 2.01 -11.06 -5.43
C ILE A 111 3.24 -10.75 -4.57
N ILE A 112 3.06 -10.50 -3.28
CA ILE A 112 4.16 -10.26 -2.34
C ILE A 112 5.09 -11.47 -2.26
N LYS A 113 4.54 -12.68 -2.20
CA LYS A 113 5.31 -13.93 -2.15
C LYS A 113 6.14 -14.16 -3.41
N GLU A 114 5.59 -13.86 -4.59
CA GLU A 114 6.28 -13.94 -5.88
C GLU A 114 7.40 -12.89 -5.95
N LYS A 115 7.11 -11.63 -5.61
CA LYS A 115 8.09 -10.54 -5.58
C LYS A 115 9.23 -10.79 -4.59
N LYS A 116 8.94 -11.32 -3.41
CA LYS A 116 9.95 -11.70 -2.43
C LYS A 116 10.86 -12.80 -2.96
N LYS A 117 10.32 -13.82 -3.63
CA LYS A 117 11.13 -14.87 -4.27
C LYS A 117 12.05 -14.33 -5.36
N GLU A 118 11.55 -13.42 -6.21
CA GLU A 118 12.36 -12.75 -7.23
C GLU A 118 13.49 -11.92 -6.61
N TYR A 119 13.18 -11.14 -5.58
CA TYR A 119 14.16 -10.35 -4.85
C TYR A 119 15.25 -11.23 -4.23
N ASP A 120 14.87 -12.30 -3.53
CA ASP A 120 15.81 -13.23 -2.91
C ASP A 120 16.69 -13.93 -3.96
N LYS A 121 16.13 -14.28 -5.12
CA LYS A 121 16.88 -14.86 -6.25
C LYS A 121 17.90 -13.87 -6.81
N SER A 122 17.53 -12.63 -7.03
CA SER A 122 18.42 -11.58 -7.53
C SER A 122 19.53 -11.27 -6.53
N LYS A 123 19.20 -11.21 -5.23
CA LYS A 123 20.18 -11.00 -4.14
C LYS A 123 21.20 -12.14 -4.07
N ARG A 124 20.77 -13.40 -4.20
CA ARG A 124 21.68 -14.56 -4.24
C ARG A 124 22.58 -14.54 -5.47
N ALA A 125 22.04 -14.20 -6.63
CA ALA A 125 22.81 -14.07 -7.87
C ALA A 125 23.88 -12.97 -7.76
N TRP A 126 23.51 -11.81 -7.23
CA TRP A 126 24.44 -10.70 -6.96
C TRP A 126 25.55 -11.10 -5.99
N ALA A 127 25.21 -11.73 -4.86
CA ALA A 127 26.21 -12.19 -3.88
C ALA A 127 27.16 -13.23 -4.48
N SER A 128 26.66 -14.15 -5.31
CA SER A 128 27.48 -15.14 -6.02
C SER A 128 28.43 -14.47 -7.02
N SER A 129 27.96 -13.47 -7.77
CA SER A 129 28.79 -12.69 -8.69
C SER A 129 29.93 -11.97 -7.97
N LYS A 130 29.63 -11.28 -6.87
CA LYS A 130 30.62 -10.59 -6.04
C LYS A 130 31.66 -11.53 -5.46
N ARG A 131 31.25 -12.72 -5.02
CA ARG A 131 32.17 -13.75 -4.51
C ARG A 131 33.12 -14.25 -5.61
N LYS A 132 32.62 -14.47 -6.83
CA LYS A 132 33.45 -14.87 -7.99
C LYS A 132 34.46 -13.79 -8.34
N GLU A 133 34.05 -12.53 -8.36
CA GLU A 133 34.92 -11.38 -8.63
C GLU A 133 36.03 -11.24 -7.57
N SER A 134 35.69 -11.33 -6.29
CA SER A 134 36.66 -11.31 -5.19
C SER A 134 37.66 -12.46 -5.28
N ASN A 135 37.19 -13.67 -5.60
CA ASN A 135 38.08 -14.84 -5.76
C ASN A 135 39.00 -14.68 -7.00
N LYS A 136 38.52 -14.05 -8.09
CA LYS A 136 39.34 -13.75 -9.26
C LYS A 136 40.46 -12.75 -8.92
N GLN A 137 40.14 -11.69 -8.20
CA GLN A 137 41.10 -10.70 -7.74
C GLN A 137 42.18 -11.33 -6.83
N LYS A 138 41.76 -12.16 -5.85
CA LYS A 138 42.71 -12.86 -4.98
C LYS A 138 43.66 -13.77 -5.74
N ARG A 139 43.17 -14.49 -6.76
CA ARG A 139 44.04 -15.35 -7.60
C ARG A 139 45.00 -14.53 -8.45
N GLN A 140 44.62 -13.34 -8.87
CA GLN A 140 45.45 -12.46 -9.66
C GLN A 140 46.56 -11.85 -8.80
N THR A 141 46.26 -11.35 -7.61
CA THR A 141 47.26 -10.86 -6.66
C THR A 141 48.24 -11.94 -6.23
N LEU A 142 47.79 -13.20 -6.04
CA LEU A 142 48.70 -14.31 -5.73
C LEU A 142 49.70 -14.60 -6.85
N LYS A 143 49.21 -14.64 -8.10
CA LYS A 143 50.08 -14.85 -9.29
C LYS A 143 51.13 -13.74 -9.44
N GLU A 144 50.71 -12.48 -9.22
CA GLU A 144 51.59 -11.33 -9.27
C GLU A 144 52.69 -11.38 -8.19
N ALA A 145 52.32 -11.87 -6.97
CA ALA A 145 53.26 -12.08 -5.87
C ALA A 145 54.24 -13.21 -6.19
N GLU A 146 53.77 -14.34 -6.73
CA GLU A 146 54.63 -15.47 -7.10
C GLU A 146 55.64 -15.07 -8.21
N GLN A 147 55.20 -14.26 -9.21
CA GLN A 147 56.10 -13.75 -10.26
C GLN A 147 57.18 -12.80 -9.71
N LYS A 148 56.88 -11.99 -8.72
CA LYS A 148 57.87 -11.09 -8.10
C LYS A 148 58.93 -11.86 -7.36
N VAL A 149 58.55 -12.89 -6.57
CA VAL A 149 59.48 -13.75 -5.86
C VAL A 149 60.45 -14.45 -6.83
N GLN A 150 59.94 -14.94 -7.95
CA GLN A 150 60.79 -15.59 -8.99
C GLN A 150 61.75 -14.63 -9.68
N GLN A 151 61.47 -13.32 -9.70
CA GLN A 151 62.35 -12.31 -10.29
C GLN A 151 63.47 -11.82 -9.31
N GLU A 152 63.27 -12.02 -8.00
CA GLU A 152 64.26 -11.66 -6.97
C GLU A 152 65.25 -12.78 -6.69
N GLU A 153 65.02 -14.00 -7.16
CA GLU A 153 65.89 -15.16 -6.98
C GLU A 153 66.86 -15.38 -8.17
N VAL A 154 66.90 -14.49 -9.17
CA VAL A 154 67.83 -14.51 -10.30
C VAL A 154 68.84 -13.37 -10.20
#